data_278ac1522adc94d1ee6d5ff67fa6d46d
#
_entry.id   278ac1522adc94d1ee6d5ff67fa6d46d
#
_cell.length_a   1.000
_cell.length_b   1.000
_cell.length_c   1.000
_cell.angle_alpha   90.00
_cell.angle_beta   90.00
_cell.angle_gamma   90.00
#
_symmetry.space_group_name_H-M   'P 1'
#
loop_
_entity.id
_entity.type
_entity.pdbx_description
1 polymer ?
#
loop_
_entity_poly.entity_id
_entity_poly.type
_entity_poly.pdbx_seq_one_letter_code
_entity_poly.pdbx_strand_id
1 'polypeptide(L)'
;MARAQPGMIALAGLEAGAITQRARQLALPVHALGKHKADPRLLFRMIKLIRQECYNVLDSQNIQSKFWANLAALATGTSLVSTLNSWYANEHGKASLKGKIYTSLELASNQSLDLYITVSEKDRQSLLKAGLPEDKVELIYNAVDTNLAAIPGDSEWLRKKFGLPPTSVICTAVGRLVPVKGYDVLVSAMQRIASQVPQLFCLIVGEGESREELSNQIEQAGLQDRVHLAGYYDRENAMSILKSSDIFVMPSRYEGTPIALLEAAALARPILASATGGIPELVQHEKHAFLVPPGDPAAVAHGLVKLTLDQEYARSLGRNAQLRIQQKFNLESQVNATWQAYQKALDQHLRREK
;
A
#
# COMPACT_ATOMS: atom_id res chain seq x y z
N MET A 1 -16.18 26.22 -26.96
CA MET A 1 -15.77 24.92 -26.40
C MET A 1 -14.32 25.07 -25.94
N ALA A 2 -14.09 25.15 -24.63
CA ALA A 2 -12.72 25.13 -24.08
C ALA A 2 -12.20 23.69 -24.28
N ARG A 3 -11.21 23.50 -25.11
CA ARG A 3 -10.50 22.23 -25.26
C ARG A 3 -9.67 22.03 -23.99
N ALA A 4 -9.83 20.87 -23.32
CA ALA A 4 -8.93 20.48 -22.24
C ALA A 4 -7.48 20.63 -22.71
N GLN A 5 -6.64 21.23 -21.89
CA GLN A 5 -5.22 21.33 -22.23
C GLN A 5 -4.64 19.91 -22.26
N PRO A 6 -3.85 19.53 -23.28
CA PRO A 6 -3.22 18.20 -23.33
C PRO A 6 -2.42 17.95 -22.06
N GLY A 7 -2.68 16.81 -21.40
CA GLY A 7 -1.97 16.40 -20.19
C GLY A 7 -2.52 16.93 -18.87
N MET A 8 -3.71 17.54 -18.84
CA MET A 8 -4.35 17.94 -17.60
C MET A 8 -4.84 16.73 -16.80
N ILE A 9 -4.34 16.56 -15.58
CA ILE A 9 -4.79 15.55 -14.61
C ILE A 9 -5.53 16.25 -13.48
N ALA A 10 -6.69 15.72 -13.11
CA ALA A 10 -7.44 16.20 -11.97
C ALA A 10 -7.89 15.03 -11.07
N LEU A 11 -8.00 15.29 -9.78
CA LEU A 11 -8.55 14.34 -8.81
C LEU A 11 -10.05 14.60 -8.66
N ALA A 12 -10.86 13.55 -8.80
CA ALA A 12 -12.27 13.57 -8.45
C ALA A 12 -12.50 12.68 -7.21
N GLY A 13 -13.09 13.23 -6.16
CA GLY A 13 -13.24 12.50 -4.89
C GLY A 13 -14.35 13.05 -3.98
N LEU A 14 -14.47 12.47 -2.78
CA LEU A 14 -15.39 12.94 -1.75
C LEU A 14 -14.84 14.20 -1.07
N GLU A 15 -15.72 15.13 -0.66
CA GLU A 15 -15.37 16.44 -0.09
C GLU A 15 -14.42 16.34 1.12
N ALA A 16 -14.68 15.40 2.03
CA ALA A 16 -13.91 15.19 3.27
C ALA A 16 -12.86 14.07 3.16
N GLY A 17 -12.60 13.55 1.97
CA GLY A 17 -11.62 12.48 1.79
C GLY A 17 -10.19 12.94 2.06
N ALA A 18 -9.38 12.12 2.75
CA ALA A 18 -7.98 12.44 3.06
C ALA A 18 -7.15 12.73 1.79
N ILE A 19 -7.38 11.97 0.71
CA ILE A 19 -6.73 12.18 -0.59
C ILE A 19 -7.12 13.53 -1.19
N THR A 20 -8.41 13.90 -1.12
CA THR A 20 -8.92 15.19 -1.59
C THR A 20 -8.29 16.36 -0.84
N GLN A 21 -8.16 16.26 0.47
CA GLN A 21 -7.48 17.26 1.30
C GLN A 21 -5.99 17.38 0.95
N ARG A 22 -5.31 16.25 0.80
CA ARG A 22 -3.88 16.23 0.42
C ARG A 22 -3.63 16.81 -0.97
N ALA A 23 -4.47 16.50 -1.94
CA ALA A 23 -4.36 17.05 -3.29
C ALA A 23 -4.55 18.58 -3.30
N ARG A 24 -5.48 19.10 -2.48
CA ARG A 24 -5.63 20.57 -2.31
C ARG A 24 -4.39 21.22 -1.71
N GLN A 25 -3.77 20.60 -0.70
CA GLN A 25 -2.52 21.08 -0.11
C GLN A 25 -1.38 21.15 -1.14
N LEU A 26 -1.39 20.23 -2.11
CA LEU A 26 -0.42 20.19 -3.22
C LEU A 26 -0.83 21.07 -4.41
N ALA A 27 -1.86 21.89 -4.28
CA ALA A 27 -2.40 22.76 -5.34
C ALA A 27 -2.78 21.98 -6.64
N LEU A 28 -3.14 20.70 -6.52
CA LEU A 28 -3.63 19.91 -7.64
C LEU A 28 -5.09 20.25 -7.95
N PRO A 29 -5.53 20.19 -9.21
CA PRO A 29 -6.94 20.33 -9.56
C PRO A 29 -7.78 19.26 -8.88
N VAL A 30 -8.78 19.66 -8.07
CA VAL A 30 -9.61 18.75 -7.30
C VAL A 30 -11.08 19.08 -7.49
N HIS A 31 -11.85 18.06 -7.89
CA HIS A 31 -13.30 18.14 -8.00
C HIS A 31 -13.96 17.33 -6.88
N ALA A 32 -14.65 18.03 -5.97
CA ALA A 32 -15.45 17.38 -4.93
C ALA A 32 -16.79 16.93 -5.50
N LEU A 33 -16.98 15.62 -5.64
CA LEU A 33 -18.17 15.05 -6.24
C LEU A 33 -19.33 14.89 -5.25
N GLY A 34 -19.06 14.80 -3.94
CA GLY A 34 -20.09 14.65 -2.91
C GLY A 34 -19.54 14.24 -1.55
N LYS A 35 -20.44 14.02 -0.58
CA LYS A 35 -20.09 13.70 0.81
C LYS A 35 -20.10 12.20 1.10
N HIS A 36 -20.95 11.45 0.43
CA HIS A 36 -21.16 10.02 0.70
C HIS A 36 -20.93 9.18 -0.54
N LYS A 37 -20.18 8.08 -0.38
CA LYS A 37 -19.78 7.16 -1.46
C LYS A 37 -20.94 6.38 -2.12
N ALA A 38 -22.09 6.29 -1.46
CA ALA A 38 -23.31 5.63 -1.97
C ALA A 38 -24.34 6.62 -2.53
N ASP A 39 -24.01 7.91 -2.70
CA ASP A 39 -24.93 8.92 -3.24
C ASP A 39 -25.07 8.75 -4.76
N PRO A 40 -26.26 8.41 -5.31
CA PRO A 40 -26.45 8.23 -6.74
C PRO A 40 -26.20 9.51 -7.55
N ARG A 41 -26.26 10.69 -6.92
CA ARG A 41 -25.92 11.97 -7.54
C ARG A 41 -24.45 12.07 -7.95
N LEU A 42 -23.57 11.19 -7.40
CA LEU A 42 -22.17 11.11 -7.82
C LEU A 42 -22.07 10.82 -9.34
N LEU A 43 -22.88 9.93 -9.85
CA LEU A 43 -22.88 9.60 -11.28
C LEU A 43 -23.18 10.83 -12.16
N PHE A 44 -24.25 11.57 -11.85
CA PHE A 44 -24.61 12.77 -12.62
C PHE A 44 -23.52 13.85 -12.57
N ARG A 45 -22.91 14.03 -11.39
CA ARG A 45 -21.81 14.99 -11.22
C ARG A 45 -20.55 14.56 -11.99
N MET A 46 -20.22 13.26 -12.00
CA MET A 46 -19.12 12.72 -12.80
C MET A 46 -19.37 12.93 -14.29
N ILE A 47 -20.54 12.54 -14.81
CA ILE A 47 -20.92 12.73 -16.22
C ILE A 47 -20.82 14.22 -16.61
N LYS A 48 -21.37 15.10 -15.76
CA LYS A 48 -21.30 16.55 -16.00
C LYS A 48 -19.84 17.04 -16.05
N LEU A 49 -19.02 16.63 -15.08
CA LEU A 49 -17.61 17.00 -15.01
C LEU A 49 -16.84 16.52 -16.25
N ILE A 50 -16.98 15.25 -16.63
CA ILE A 50 -16.31 14.68 -17.80
C ILE A 50 -16.63 15.46 -19.06
N ARG A 51 -17.92 15.79 -19.27
CA ARG A 51 -18.37 16.54 -20.45
C ARG A 51 -17.90 18.00 -20.45
N GLN A 52 -17.89 18.64 -19.28
CA GLN A 52 -17.49 20.05 -19.15
C GLN A 52 -15.98 20.23 -19.36
N GLU A 53 -15.16 19.37 -18.76
CA GLU A 53 -13.70 19.44 -18.80
C GLU A 53 -13.08 18.61 -19.94
N CYS A 54 -13.91 17.87 -20.71
CA CYS A 54 -13.48 17.05 -21.84
C CYS A 54 -12.41 16.01 -21.47
N TYR A 55 -12.54 15.35 -20.30
CA TYR A 55 -11.64 14.27 -19.93
C TYR A 55 -11.77 13.08 -20.84
N ASN A 56 -10.65 12.53 -21.31
CA ASN A 56 -10.60 11.41 -22.25
C ASN A 56 -10.38 10.05 -21.53
N VAL A 57 -9.79 10.07 -20.35
CA VAL A 57 -9.51 8.86 -19.57
C VAL A 57 -9.99 9.04 -18.14
N LEU A 58 -10.64 8.03 -17.60
CA LEU A 58 -10.97 7.88 -16.18
C LEU A 58 -10.10 6.79 -15.59
N ASP A 59 -9.39 7.06 -14.49
CA ASP A 59 -8.72 6.03 -13.70
C ASP A 59 -9.39 5.85 -12.34
N SER A 60 -9.85 4.63 -12.07
CA SER A 60 -10.49 4.26 -10.81
C SER A 60 -9.52 3.50 -9.90
N GLN A 61 -9.36 3.97 -8.65
CA GLN A 61 -8.35 3.47 -7.72
C GLN A 61 -8.86 2.42 -6.69
N ASN A 62 -10.15 2.04 -6.77
CA ASN A 62 -10.76 1.02 -5.92
C ASN A 62 -12.09 0.54 -6.49
N ILE A 63 -12.61 -0.58 -5.96
CA ILE A 63 -13.86 -1.23 -6.44
C ILE A 63 -15.06 -0.27 -6.44
N GLN A 64 -15.20 0.58 -5.42
CA GLN A 64 -16.33 1.51 -5.35
C GLN A 64 -16.24 2.63 -6.38
N SER A 65 -15.06 3.23 -6.55
CA SER A 65 -14.83 4.24 -7.58
C SER A 65 -14.98 3.64 -8.98
N LYS A 66 -14.56 2.37 -9.17
CA LYS A 66 -14.72 1.64 -10.42
C LYS A 66 -16.18 1.48 -10.83
N PHE A 67 -17.06 1.15 -9.88
CA PHE A 67 -18.50 1.04 -10.18
C PHE A 67 -19.07 2.33 -10.76
N TRP A 68 -18.83 3.47 -10.11
CA TRP A 68 -19.30 4.77 -10.60
C TRP A 68 -18.62 5.21 -11.89
N ALA A 69 -17.30 5.00 -11.97
CA ALA A 69 -16.52 5.33 -13.16
C ALA A 69 -16.97 4.52 -14.39
N ASN A 70 -17.29 3.24 -14.19
CA ASN A 70 -17.84 2.38 -15.25
C ASN A 70 -19.14 2.93 -15.83
N LEU A 71 -20.12 3.28 -14.97
CA LEU A 71 -21.38 3.87 -15.42
C LEU A 71 -21.17 5.23 -16.10
N ALA A 72 -20.25 6.04 -15.58
CA ALA A 72 -19.94 7.34 -16.18
C ALA A 72 -19.25 7.17 -17.55
N ALA A 73 -18.30 6.26 -17.67
CA ALA A 73 -17.60 5.95 -18.92
C ALA A 73 -18.59 5.49 -20.01
N LEU A 74 -19.49 4.56 -19.70
CA LEU A 74 -20.55 4.12 -20.61
C LEU A 74 -21.47 5.26 -21.08
N ALA A 75 -21.79 6.22 -20.19
CA ALA A 75 -22.67 7.34 -20.50
C ALA A 75 -21.98 8.48 -21.27
N THR A 76 -20.67 8.52 -21.30
CA THR A 76 -19.88 9.62 -21.90
C THR A 76 -18.99 9.19 -23.07
N GLY A 77 -18.79 7.89 -23.30
CA GLY A 77 -17.82 7.39 -24.27
C GLY A 77 -16.39 7.71 -23.87
N THR A 78 -16.06 7.67 -22.57
CA THR A 78 -14.73 8.00 -22.05
C THR A 78 -13.97 6.72 -21.73
N SER A 79 -12.69 6.64 -22.10
CA SER A 79 -11.85 5.49 -21.81
C SER A 79 -11.75 5.24 -20.30
N LEU A 80 -11.88 3.97 -19.88
CA LEU A 80 -11.85 3.56 -18.48
C LEU A 80 -10.61 2.72 -18.18
N VAL A 81 -9.80 3.20 -17.27
CA VAL A 81 -8.69 2.48 -16.63
C VAL A 81 -9.07 2.14 -15.18
N SER A 82 -8.60 1.02 -14.66
CA SER A 82 -8.77 0.69 -13.25
C SER A 82 -7.43 0.24 -12.66
N THR A 83 -6.97 0.94 -11.63
CA THR A 83 -5.78 0.55 -10.87
C THR A 83 -6.17 -0.36 -9.71
N LEU A 84 -5.64 -1.58 -9.71
CA LEU A 84 -5.85 -2.60 -8.71
C LEU A 84 -4.69 -2.62 -7.71
N ASN A 85 -4.89 -2.02 -6.55
CA ASN A 85 -3.88 -1.96 -5.50
C ASN A 85 -3.69 -3.29 -4.74
N SER A 86 -4.69 -4.18 -4.79
CA SER A 86 -4.66 -5.54 -4.26
C SER A 86 -5.85 -6.31 -4.78
N TRP A 87 -5.66 -7.60 -5.13
CA TRP A 87 -6.77 -8.46 -5.52
C TRP A 87 -7.60 -8.85 -4.30
N TYR A 88 -8.84 -8.42 -4.26
CA TYR A 88 -9.72 -8.58 -3.10
C TYR A 88 -9.87 -10.04 -2.63
N ALA A 89 -9.94 -10.99 -3.56
CA ALA A 89 -10.01 -12.41 -3.24
C ALA A 89 -8.74 -12.93 -2.56
N ASN A 90 -7.57 -12.33 -2.80
CA ASN A 90 -6.33 -12.67 -2.13
C ASN A 90 -6.24 -12.03 -0.74
N GLU A 91 -6.80 -10.84 -0.58
CA GLU A 91 -6.80 -10.11 0.71
C GLU A 91 -7.78 -10.72 1.73
N HIS A 92 -8.96 -11.17 1.29
CA HIS A 92 -10.03 -11.64 2.20
C HIS A 92 -10.30 -13.15 2.14
N GLY A 93 -9.53 -13.90 1.35
CA GLY A 93 -9.67 -15.34 1.15
C GLY A 93 -10.84 -15.71 0.24
N LYS A 94 -10.60 -16.68 -0.65
CA LYS A 94 -11.58 -17.18 -1.66
C LYS A 94 -12.85 -17.80 -1.08
N ALA A 95 -12.86 -18.15 0.20
CA ALA A 95 -13.98 -18.82 0.87
C ALA A 95 -15.02 -17.86 1.43
N SER A 96 -14.73 -16.59 1.61
CA SER A 96 -15.64 -15.59 2.16
C SER A 96 -16.77 -15.26 1.17
N LEU A 97 -18.04 -15.27 1.63
CA LEU A 97 -19.19 -14.86 0.82
C LEU A 97 -19.02 -13.42 0.29
N LYS A 98 -18.50 -12.52 1.12
CA LYS A 98 -18.13 -11.15 0.70
C LYS A 98 -17.08 -11.17 -0.41
N GLY A 99 -16.03 -11.99 -0.30
CA GLY A 99 -14.99 -12.14 -1.33
C GLY A 99 -15.58 -12.59 -2.67
N LYS A 100 -16.48 -13.56 -2.66
CA LYS A 100 -17.15 -14.04 -3.92
C LYS A 100 -18.01 -12.95 -4.56
N ILE A 101 -18.82 -12.23 -3.78
CA ILE A 101 -19.68 -11.15 -4.28
C ILE A 101 -18.84 -10.02 -4.89
N TYR A 102 -17.80 -9.55 -4.17
CA TYR A 102 -16.93 -8.48 -4.69
C TYR A 102 -16.15 -8.91 -5.92
N THR A 103 -15.64 -10.14 -5.97
CA THR A 103 -14.96 -10.68 -7.16
C THR A 103 -15.93 -10.76 -8.35
N SER A 104 -17.16 -11.21 -8.13
CA SER A 104 -18.18 -11.27 -9.22
C SER A 104 -18.56 -9.88 -9.72
N LEU A 105 -18.73 -8.90 -8.81
CA LEU A 105 -18.99 -7.50 -9.19
C LEU A 105 -17.79 -6.88 -9.92
N GLU A 106 -16.59 -7.19 -9.49
CA GLU A 106 -15.37 -6.74 -10.14
C GLU A 106 -15.24 -7.31 -11.55
N LEU A 107 -15.47 -8.59 -11.74
CA LEU A 107 -15.45 -9.24 -13.05
C LEU A 107 -16.58 -8.76 -13.96
N ALA A 108 -17.80 -8.56 -13.43
CA ALA A 108 -18.92 -8.04 -14.21
C ALA A 108 -18.68 -6.60 -14.71
N SER A 109 -17.96 -5.78 -13.95
CA SER A 109 -17.59 -4.42 -14.35
C SER A 109 -16.42 -4.35 -15.35
N ASN A 110 -15.87 -5.48 -15.78
CA ASN A 110 -14.72 -5.54 -16.71
C ASN A 110 -15.09 -5.38 -18.18
N GLN A 111 -16.37 -5.48 -18.53
CA GLN A 111 -16.82 -5.47 -19.94
C GLN A 111 -16.52 -4.14 -20.65
N SER A 112 -16.63 -3.01 -19.93
CA SER A 112 -16.37 -1.67 -20.46
C SER A 112 -14.98 -1.14 -20.14
N LEU A 113 -14.14 -1.93 -19.44
CA LEU A 113 -12.79 -1.53 -19.07
C LEU A 113 -11.87 -1.64 -20.29
N ASP A 114 -11.10 -0.58 -20.53
CA ASP A 114 -10.09 -0.57 -21.57
C ASP A 114 -8.79 -1.16 -21.08
N LEU A 115 -8.37 -0.82 -19.85
CA LEU A 115 -7.11 -1.29 -19.27
C LEU A 115 -7.18 -1.47 -17.76
N TYR A 116 -6.57 -2.56 -17.27
CA TYR A 116 -6.21 -2.74 -15.87
C TYR A 116 -4.75 -2.38 -15.64
N ILE A 117 -4.49 -1.67 -14.56
CA ILE A 117 -3.15 -1.52 -13.98
C ILE A 117 -3.11 -2.35 -12.70
N THR A 118 -2.18 -3.30 -12.60
CA THR A 118 -1.88 -4.06 -11.39
C THR A 118 -0.57 -3.58 -10.78
N VAL A 119 -0.45 -3.63 -9.47
CA VAL A 119 0.75 -3.19 -8.77
C VAL A 119 1.71 -4.34 -8.42
N SER A 120 1.33 -5.59 -8.72
CA SER A 120 2.18 -6.77 -8.54
C SER A 120 1.95 -7.77 -9.67
N GLU A 121 2.99 -8.54 -10.03
CA GLU A 121 2.86 -9.63 -10.99
C GLU A 121 1.91 -10.71 -10.45
N LYS A 122 1.91 -10.93 -9.13
CA LYS A 122 0.98 -11.85 -8.47
C LYS A 122 -0.48 -11.49 -8.75
N ASP A 123 -0.85 -10.22 -8.66
CA ASP A 123 -2.21 -9.76 -8.94
C ASP A 123 -2.49 -9.81 -10.45
N ARG A 124 -1.50 -9.45 -11.29
CA ARG A 124 -1.59 -9.60 -12.76
C ARG A 124 -1.94 -11.04 -13.14
N GLN A 125 -1.19 -12.01 -12.65
CA GLN A 125 -1.46 -13.43 -12.91
C GLN A 125 -2.85 -13.88 -12.39
N SER A 126 -3.32 -13.30 -11.30
CA SER A 126 -4.67 -13.57 -10.78
C SER A 126 -5.75 -13.08 -11.73
N LEU A 127 -5.59 -11.89 -12.32
CA LEU A 127 -6.51 -11.34 -13.34
C LEU A 127 -6.49 -12.17 -14.63
N LEU A 128 -5.32 -12.54 -15.14
CA LEU A 128 -5.20 -13.38 -16.33
C LEU A 128 -5.86 -14.76 -16.13
N LYS A 129 -5.68 -15.39 -14.97
CA LYS A 129 -6.36 -16.64 -14.59
C LYS A 129 -7.87 -16.47 -14.43
N ALA A 130 -8.34 -15.27 -14.12
CA ALA A 130 -9.77 -14.94 -14.08
C ALA A 130 -10.36 -14.67 -15.48
N GLY A 131 -9.55 -14.80 -16.55
CA GLY A 131 -9.99 -14.71 -17.95
C GLY A 131 -9.87 -13.32 -18.59
N LEU A 132 -9.14 -12.37 -17.95
CA LEU A 132 -8.87 -11.09 -18.60
C LEU A 132 -7.82 -11.28 -19.70
N PRO A 133 -8.01 -10.64 -20.89
CA PRO A 133 -7.03 -10.63 -21.96
C PRO A 133 -5.71 -9.98 -21.50
N GLU A 134 -4.59 -10.52 -21.93
CA GLU A 134 -3.27 -10.03 -21.55
C GLU A 134 -2.99 -8.59 -22.00
N ASP A 135 -3.48 -8.21 -23.18
CA ASP A 135 -3.35 -6.88 -23.75
C ASP A 135 -4.09 -5.80 -22.94
N LYS A 136 -5.03 -6.22 -22.07
CA LYS A 136 -5.78 -5.35 -21.15
C LYS A 136 -5.22 -5.27 -19.72
N VAL A 137 -4.10 -5.89 -19.43
CA VAL A 137 -3.53 -5.91 -18.07
C VAL A 137 -2.08 -5.45 -18.10
N GLU A 138 -1.81 -4.29 -17.52
CA GLU A 138 -0.45 -3.74 -17.35
C GLU A 138 0.03 -3.90 -15.92
N LEU A 139 1.32 -4.19 -15.77
CA LEU A 139 2.01 -4.21 -14.49
C LEU A 139 2.76 -2.90 -14.27
N ILE A 140 2.32 -2.12 -13.29
CA ILE A 140 3.00 -0.88 -12.90
C ILE A 140 3.14 -0.89 -11.38
N TYR A 141 4.35 -1.15 -10.90
CA TYR A 141 4.62 -1.16 -9.46
C TYR A 141 4.39 0.20 -8.84
N ASN A 142 3.92 0.20 -7.58
CA ASN A 142 3.96 1.41 -6.77
C ASN A 142 5.41 1.88 -6.59
N ALA A 143 5.56 3.18 -6.45
CA ALA A 143 6.85 3.82 -6.23
C ALA A 143 6.82 4.71 -5.00
N VAL A 144 7.98 5.12 -4.56
CA VAL A 144 8.17 6.03 -3.44
C VAL A 144 9.07 7.19 -3.87
N ASP A 145 8.84 8.35 -3.27
CA ASP A 145 9.82 9.42 -3.32
C ASP A 145 11.10 8.94 -2.61
N THR A 146 12.16 8.80 -3.35
CA THR A 146 13.45 8.34 -2.82
C THR A 146 14.26 9.47 -2.17
N ASN A 147 13.81 10.72 -2.29
CA ASN A 147 14.46 11.88 -1.69
C ASN A 147 13.98 12.12 -0.24
N LEU A 148 14.11 11.09 0.60
CA LEU A 148 13.68 11.10 1.99
C LEU A 148 14.76 11.61 2.98
N ALA A 149 15.85 12.17 2.46
CA ALA A 149 16.97 12.67 3.31
C ALA A 149 16.52 13.77 4.28
N ALA A 150 15.57 14.62 3.84
CA ALA A 150 15.05 15.73 4.63
C ALA A 150 14.10 15.31 5.78
N ILE A 151 13.63 14.05 5.81
CA ILE A 151 12.77 13.57 6.89
C ILE A 151 13.60 13.53 8.18
N PRO A 152 13.15 14.18 9.26
CA PRO A 152 13.86 14.12 10.54
C PRO A 152 13.85 12.71 11.09
N GLY A 153 14.99 12.25 11.61
CA GLY A 153 15.11 10.99 12.36
C GLY A 153 15.82 11.28 13.65
N ASP A 154 15.17 10.99 14.76
CA ASP A 154 15.70 11.15 16.11
C ASP A 154 15.34 9.93 16.96
N SER A 155 16.27 9.02 17.07
CA SER A 155 16.10 7.80 17.85
C SER A 155 16.06 8.04 19.36
N GLU A 156 16.68 9.12 19.85
CA GLU A 156 16.63 9.50 21.26
C GLU A 156 15.23 10.04 21.63
N TRP A 157 14.69 10.94 20.79
CA TRP A 157 13.32 11.39 20.93
C TRP A 157 12.32 10.21 20.93
N LEU A 158 12.52 9.25 20.02
CA LEU A 158 11.63 8.08 19.94
C LEU A 158 11.70 7.23 21.21
N ARG A 159 12.90 6.95 21.72
CA ARG A 159 13.07 6.22 22.98
C ARG A 159 12.42 6.95 24.15
N LYS A 160 12.68 8.26 24.28
CA LYS A 160 12.10 9.10 25.35
C LYS A 160 10.58 9.12 25.27
N LYS A 161 10.02 9.26 24.07
CA LYS A 161 8.56 9.31 23.86
C LYS A 161 7.85 8.04 24.33
N PHE A 162 8.44 6.87 24.12
CA PHE A 162 7.88 5.58 24.50
C PHE A 162 8.46 5.00 25.79
N GLY A 163 9.23 5.78 26.54
CA GLY A 163 9.84 5.34 27.82
C GLY A 163 10.83 4.20 27.67
N LEU A 164 11.50 4.07 26.50
CA LEU A 164 12.39 2.96 26.20
C LEU A 164 13.83 3.23 26.72
N PRO A 165 14.54 2.18 27.15
CA PRO A 165 15.95 2.30 27.55
C PRO A 165 16.83 2.89 26.43
N PRO A 166 17.91 3.61 26.74
CA PRO A 166 18.83 4.18 25.73
C PRO A 166 19.46 3.14 24.80
N THR A 167 19.63 1.91 25.28
CA THR A 167 20.26 0.78 24.56
C THR A 167 19.23 -0.07 23.80
N SER A 168 17.95 0.32 23.78
CA SER A 168 16.92 -0.45 23.11
C SER A 168 17.12 -0.48 21.59
N VAL A 169 16.87 -1.65 21.00
CA VAL A 169 16.68 -1.84 19.57
C VAL A 169 15.18 -1.75 19.28
N ILE A 170 14.79 -0.91 18.35
CA ILE A 170 13.38 -0.62 18.06
C ILE A 170 13.02 -1.26 16.71
N CYS A 171 12.13 -2.25 16.72
CA CYS A 171 11.46 -2.68 15.49
C CYS A 171 10.12 -1.95 15.35
N THR A 172 9.81 -1.50 14.13
CA THR A 172 8.57 -0.76 13.87
C THR A 172 7.80 -1.40 12.72
N ALA A 173 6.49 -1.56 12.93
CA ALA A 173 5.52 -1.93 11.91
C ALA A 173 4.58 -0.74 11.65
N VAL A 174 4.26 -0.46 10.39
CA VAL A 174 3.41 0.68 9.99
C VAL A 174 2.27 0.21 9.11
N GLY A 175 1.03 0.50 9.50
CA GLY A 175 -0.15 0.18 8.69
C GLY A 175 -1.44 0.09 9.49
N ARG A 176 -2.55 -0.13 8.79
CA ARG A 176 -3.87 -0.31 9.43
C ARG A 176 -3.88 -1.55 10.33
N LEU A 177 -4.49 -1.45 11.51
CA LEU A 177 -4.66 -2.59 12.41
C LEU A 177 -5.83 -3.45 11.94
N VAL A 178 -5.55 -4.30 10.95
CA VAL A 178 -6.51 -5.25 10.34
C VAL A 178 -5.88 -6.64 10.21
N PRO A 179 -6.67 -7.73 10.19
CA PRO A 179 -6.14 -9.10 10.25
C PRO A 179 -5.12 -9.44 9.17
N VAL A 180 -5.28 -8.88 7.95
CA VAL A 180 -4.36 -9.14 6.82
C VAL A 180 -2.94 -8.63 7.08
N LYS A 181 -2.75 -7.67 7.99
CA LYS A 181 -1.42 -7.13 8.34
C LYS A 181 -0.62 -8.03 9.30
N GLY A 182 -1.24 -9.04 9.92
CA GLY A 182 -0.56 -10.08 10.69
C GLY A 182 0.15 -9.59 11.96
N TYR A 183 -0.32 -8.50 12.59
CA TYR A 183 0.29 -8.01 13.82
C TYR A 183 0.15 -8.96 15.00
N ASP A 184 -0.86 -9.81 15.00
CA ASP A 184 -1.02 -10.94 15.92
C ASP A 184 0.14 -11.94 15.83
N VAL A 185 0.64 -12.19 14.61
CA VAL A 185 1.85 -13.01 14.38
C VAL A 185 3.09 -12.32 14.95
N LEU A 186 3.20 -10.99 14.81
CA LEU A 186 4.31 -10.21 15.39
C LEU A 186 4.29 -10.25 16.92
N VAL A 187 3.13 -10.07 17.57
CA VAL A 187 3.00 -10.17 19.03
C VAL A 187 3.41 -11.55 19.50
N SER A 188 2.93 -12.61 18.83
CA SER A 188 3.31 -13.99 19.13
C SER A 188 4.81 -14.26 18.94
N ALA A 189 5.43 -13.64 17.95
CA ALA A 189 6.87 -13.73 17.74
C ALA A 189 7.65 -13.03 18.85
N MET A 190 7.24 -11.80 19.24
CA MET A 190 7.86 -11.05 20.34
C MET A 190 7.79 -11.82 21.68
N GLN A 191 6.67 -12.50 21.95
CA GLN A 191 6.53 -13.34 23.15
C GLN A 191 7.58 -14.47 23.18
N ARG A 192 7.84 -15.12 22.04
CA ARG A 192 8.81 -16.23 21.95
C ARG A 192 10.25 -15.82 22.23
N ILE A 193 10.61 -14.57 21.96
CA ILE A 193 11.99 -14.08 22.04
C ILE A 193 12.22 -13.07 23.16
N ALA A 194 11.21 -12.83 24.01
CA ALA A 194 11.24 -11.82 25.05
C ALA A 194 12.46 -11.96 26.00
N SER A 195 12.85 -13.17 26.37
CA SER A 195 14.03 -13.45 27.19
C SER A 195 15.34 -13.49 26.40
N GLN A 196 15.29 -13.85 25.11
CA GLN A 196 16.48 -14.01 24.26
C GLN A 196 17.07 -12.67 23.81
N VAL A 197 16.21 -11.70 23.50
CA VAL A 197 16.61 -10.33 23.07
C VAL A 197 15.91 -9.28 23.93
N PRO A 198 16.28 -9.13 25.21
CA PRO A 198 15.61 -8.23 26.14
C PRO A 198 15.69 -6.75 25.74
N GLN A 199 16.63 -6.37 24.89
CA GLN A 199 16.79 -5.02 24.35
C GLN A 199 15.86 -4.70 23.18
N LEU A 200 15.12 -5.68 22.61
CA LEU A 200 14.24 -5.46 21.47
C LEU A 200 12.87 -4.97 21.93
N PHE A 201 12.41 -3.86 21.38
CA PHE A 201 11.10 -3.25 21.57
C PHE A 201 10.36 -3.13 20.23
N CYS A 202 9.03 -3.23 20.25
CA CYS A 202 8.21 -3.18 19.06
C CYS A 202 7.22 -2.03 19.11
N LEU A 203 7.21 -1.20 18.07
CA LEU A 203 6.21 -0.15 17.86
C LEU A 203 5.31 -0.52 16.69
N ILE A 204 3.99 -0.61 16.93
CA ILE A 204 2.99 -0.82 15.89
C ILE A 204 2.25 0.50 15.67
N VAL A 205 2.55 1.15 14.54
CA VAL A 205 2.04 2.48 14.16
C VAL A 205 0.84 2.33 13.26
N GLY A 206 -0.32 2.78 13.71
CA GLY A 206 -1.58 2.74 12.97
C GLY A 206 -2.79 2.57 13.86
N GLU A 207 -3.96 2.57 13.23
CA GLU A 207 -5.27 2.32 13.85
C GLU A 207 -6.07 1.33 13.00
N GLY A 208 -7.08 0.69 13.60
CA GLY A 208 -7.96 -0.23 12.91
C GLY A 208 -8.75 -1.13 13.85
N GLU A 209 -9.60 -1.95 13.26
CA GLU A 209 -10.55 -2.82 13.94
C GLU A 209 -9.90 -3.88 14.86
N SER A 210 -8.66 -4.29 14.58
CA SER A 210 -7.93 -5.28 15.40
C SER A 210 -7.25 -4.69 16.64
N ARG A 211 -7.42 -3.38 16.94
CA ARG A 211 -6.71 -2.73 18.05
C ARG A 211 -6.98 -3.39 19.41
N GLU A 212 -8.25 -3.64 19.71
CA GLU A 212 -8.65 -4.24 20.97
C GLU A 212 -8.13 -5.67 21.12
N GLU A 213 -8.25 -6.49 20.07
CA GLU A 213 -7.75 -7.86 20.04
C GLU A 213 -6.23 -7.89 20.25
N LEU A 214 -5.48 -7.02 19.58
CA LEU A 214 -4.02 -6.89 19.73
C LEU A 214 -3.64 -6.44 21.15
N SER A 215 -4.38 -5.49 21.75
CA SER A 215 -4.15 -5.04 23.11
C SER A 215 -4.30 -6.18 24.11
N ASN A 216 -5.37 -6.96 23.99
CA ASN A 216 -5.63 -8.12 24.82
C ASN A 216 -4.54 -9.19 24.65
N GLN A 217 -4.08 -9.44 23.42
CA GLN A 217 -3.00 -10.39 23.15
C GLN A 217 -1.67 -9.94 23.78
N ILE A 218 -1.34 -8.66 23.69
CA ILE A 218 -0.13 -8.07 24.31
C ILE A 218 -0.18 -8.24 25.84
N GLU A 219 -1.33 -7.97 26.45
CA GLU A 219 -1.54 -8.13 27.90
C GLU A 219 -1.40 -9.59 28.34
N GLN A 220 -2.10 -10.52 27.67
CA GLN A 220 -2.02 -11.96 27.96
C GLN A 220 -0.62 -12.53 27.77
N ALA A 221 0.16 -11.96 26.85
CA ALA A 221 1.55 -12.33 26.62
C ALA A 221 2.54 -11.70 27.62
N GLY A 222 2.11 -10.77 28.48
CA GLY A 222 2.98 -10.03 29.40
C GLY A 222 3.96 -9.11 28.70
N LEU A 223 3.55 -8.49 27.57
CA LEU A 223 4.42 -7.69 26.70
C LEU A 223 4.13 -6.17 26.72
N GLN A 224 3.39 -5.69 27.73
CA GLN A 224 2.94 -4.28 27.78
C GLN A 224 4.11 -3.29 27.74
N ASP A 225 5.25 -3.65 28.33
CA ASP A 225 6.47 -2.85 28.35
C ASP A 225 7.35 -3.03 27.10
N ARG A 226 6.98 -3.93 26.19
CA ARG A 226 7.82 -4.37 25.05
C ARG A 226 7.18 -4.14 23.68
N VAL A 227 5.86 -4.14 23.61
CA VAL A 227 5.07 -3.96 22.39
C VAL A 227 4.06 -2.85 22.60
N HIS A 228 4.22 -1.76 21.85
CA HIS A 228 3.38 -0.58 21.99
C HIS A 228 2.51 -0.38 20.74
N LEU A 229 1.18 -0.30 20.92
CA LEU A 229 0.26 0.20 19.90
C LEU A 229 0.31 1.72 19.88
N ALA A 230 1.18 2.28 19.03
CA ALA A 230 1.54 3.69 19.02
C ALA A 230 0.41 4.63 18.57
N GLY A 231 -0.67 4.08 17.97
CA GLY A 231 -1.77 4.87 17.45
C GLY A 231 -1.51 5.42 16.04
N TYR A 232 -2.44 6.25 15.57
CA TYR A 232 -2.35 6.89 14.26
C TYR A 232 -1.36 8.04 14.26
N TYR A 233 -0.52 8.07 13.24
CA TYR A 233 0.33 9.19 12.87
C TYR A 233 0.07 9.57 11.42
N ASP A 234 0.15 10.86 11.10
CA ASP A 234 0.20 11.28 9.71
C ASP A 234 1.46 10.73 9.02
N ARG A 235 1.51 10.84 7.70
CA ARG A 235 2.60 10.25 6.91
C ARG A 235 3.97 10.77 7.33
N GLU A 236 4.11 12.08 7.57
CA GLU A 236 5.39 12.72 7.92
C GLU A 236 5.92 12.21 9.26
N ASN A 237 5.07 12.18 10.28
CA ASN A 237 5.41 11.66 11.60
C ASN A 237 5.66 10.15 11.59
N ALA A 238 4.87 9.37 10.83
CA ALA A 238 5.10 7.94 10.68
C ALA A 238 6.45 7.65 10.01
N MET A 239 6.84 8.43 9.01
CA MET A 239 8.15 8.34 8.35
C MET A 239 9.30 8.74 9.29
N SER A 240 9.10 9.74 10.15
CA SER A 240 10.06 10.13 11.17
C SER A 240 10.28 9.00 12.19
N ILE A 241 9.21 8.37 12.67
CA ILE A 241 9.28 7.18 13.55
C ILE A 241 10.04 6.06 12.84
N LEU A 242 9.70 5.76 11.60
CA LEU A 242 10.34 4.71 10.80
C LEU A 242 11.84 4.98 10.59
N LYS A 243 12.22 6.22 10.29
CA LYS A 243 13.63 6.63 10.16
C LYS A 243 14.40 6.53 11.48
N SER A 244 13.72 6.72 12.60
CA SER A 244 14.30 6.65 13.94
C SER A 244 14.40 5.23 14.51
N SER A 245 13.78 4.24 13.82
CA SER A 245 13.75 2.83 14.21
C SER A 245 14.95 2.07 13.64
N ASP A 246 15.28 0.93 14.25
CA ASP A 246 16.41 0.09 13.85
C ASP A 246 16.01 -0.98 12.81
N ILE A 247 14.77 -1.52 12.90
CA ILE A 247 14.26 -2.58 12.03
C ILE A 247 12.82 -2.23 11.62
N PHE A 248 12.49 -2.41 10.35
CA PHE A 248 11.11 -2.40 9.87
C PHE A 248 10.56 -3.82 9.77
N VAL A 249 9.34 -4.04 10.27
CA VAL A 249 8.70 -5.37 10.29
C VAL A 249 7.36 -5.31 9.56
N MET A 250 7.15 -6.24 8.61
CA MET A 250 5.89 -6.38 7.87
C MET A 250 5.45 -7.84 7.83
N PRO A 251 4.74 -8.34 8.86
CA PRO A 251 4.33 -9.74 8.99
C PRO A 251 3.03 -10.07 8.25
N SER A 252 2.72 -9.31 7.21
CA SER A 252 1.44 -9.35 6.50
C SER A 252 1.13 -10.74 5.94
N ARG A 253 -0.15 -11.12 5.96
CA ARG A 253 -0.66 -12.32 5.31
C ARG A 253 -0.77 -12.16 3.80
N TYR A 254 -1.04 -10.92 3.34
CA TYR A 254 -1.05 -10.56 1.92
C TYR A 254 -0.76 -9.07 1.71
N GLU A 255 -0.05 -8.74 0.62
CA GLU A 255 0.21 -7.39 0.14
C GLU A 255 0.27 -7.37 -1.39
N GLY A 256 -0.23 -6.29 -2.02
CA GLY A 256 0.11 -5.98 -3.42
C GLY A 256 1.55 -5.47 -3.51
N THR A 257 1.72 -4.17 -3.70
CA THR A 257 3.01 -3.48 -3.56
C THR A 257 2.95 -2.53 -2.37
N PRO A 258 3.42 -2.94 -1.18
CA PRO A 258 3.26 -2.17 0.04
C PRO A 258 4.14 -0.92 0.07
N ILE A 259 3.51 0.25 0.13
CA ILE A 259 4.20 1.55 0.20
C ILE A 259 5.11 1.64 1.43
N ALA A 260 4.66 1.15 2.60
CA ALA A 260 5.46 1.19 3.83
C ALA A 260 6.78 0.39 3.72
N LEU A 261 6.81 -0.70 2.94
CA LEU A 261 8.05 -1.43 2.67
C LEU A 261 8.98 -0.63 1.75
N LEU A 262 8.43 0.01 0.71
CA LEU A 262 9.20 0.89 -0.17
C LEU A 262 9.78 2.08 0.61
N GLU A 263 9.01 2.67 1.52
CA GLU A 263 9.43 3.76 2.40
C GLU A 263 10.55 3.31 3.36
N ALA A 264 10.40 2.14 3.99
CA ALA A 264 11.43 1.57 4.85
C ALA A 264 12.74 1.31 4.10
N ALA A 265 12.65 0.74 2.90
CA ALA A 265 13.79 0.51 2.02
C ALA A 265 14.45 1.82 1.58
N ALA A 266 13.67 2.82 1.18
CA ALA A 266 14.20 4.14 0.80
C ALA A 266 14.94 4.84 1.95
N LEU A 267 14.56 4.57 3.20
CA LEU A 267 15.24 5.01 4.41
C LEU A 267 16.40 4.11 4.84
N ALA A 268 16.78 3.12 4.03
CA ALA A 268 17.82 2.13 4.34
C ALA A 268 17.56 1.34 5.65
N ARG A 269 16.30 1.15 6.04
CA ARG A 269 15.98 0.34 7.22
C ARG A 269 16.13 -1.14 6.91
N PRO A 270 16.77 -1.92 7.80
CA PRO A 270 16.70 -3.38 7.74
C PRO A 270 15.24 -3.84 7.73
N ILE A 271 14.90 -4.74 6.83
CA ILE A 271 13.50 -5.18 6.62
C ILE A 271 13.37 -6.65 6.99
N LEU A 272 12.39 -6.97 7.84
CA LEU A 272 11.84 -8.29 8.03
C LEU A 272 10.41 -8.29 7.48
N ALA A 273 10.11 -9.14 6.51
CA ALA A 273 8.77 -9.16 5.90
C ALA A 273 8.33 -10.58 5.52
N SER A 274 7.02 -10.79 5.43
CA SER A 274 6.46 -12.03 4.91
C SER A 274 6.69 -12.14 3.40
N ALA A 275 7.08 -13.32 2.92
CA ALA A 275 7.24 -13.64 1.49
C ALA A 275 5.86 -13.86 0.85
N THR A 276 5.05 -12.82 0.72
CA THR A 276 3.67 -12.91 0.22
C THR A 276 3.35 -11.81 -0.79
N GLY A 277 2.38 -12.08 -1.67
CA GLY A 277 1.92 -11.12 -2.68
C GLY A 277 3.05 -10.61 -3.54
N GLY A 278 3.17 -9.29 -3.67
CA GLY A 278 4.23 -8.61 -4.42
C GLY A 278 5.52 -8.35 -3.63
N ILE A 279 5.59 -8.67 -2.33
CA ILE A 279 6.81 -8.41 -1.53
C ILE A 279 8.06 -9.06 -2.13
N PRO A 280 8.06 -10.35 -2.57
CA PRO A 280 9.24 -10.97 -3.18
C PRO A 280 9.67 -10.33 -4.51
N GLU A 281 8.79 -9.57 -5.15
CA GLU A 281 9.09 -8.82 -6.37
C GLU A 281 9.90 -7.55 -6.06
N LEU A 282 9.64 -6.94 -4.90
CA LEU A 282 10.32 -5.73 -4.42
C LEU A 282 11.68 -6.04 -3.81
N VAL A 283 11.77 -7.06 -2.96
CA VAL A 283 12.95 -7.40 -2.17
C VAL A 283 13.22 -8.90 -2.20
N GLN A 284 14.51 -9.29 -2.21
CA GLN A 284 14.96 -10.67 -2.21
C GLN A 284 15.48 -11.06 -0.82
N HIS A 285 15.17 -12.30 -0.40
CA HIS A 285 15.65 -12.86 0.86
C HIS A 285 17.17 -12.82 0.96
N GLU A 286 17.69 -12.46 2.15
CA GLU A 286 19.12 -12.37 2.49
C GLU A 286 19.97 -11.42 1.62
N LYS A 287 19.34 -10.74 0.66
CA LYS A 287 20.01 -9.74 -0.17
C LYS A 287 19.53 -8.32 0.11
N HIS A 288 18.22 -8.13 0.24
CA HIS A 288 17.56 -6.84 0.45
C HIS A 288 16.69 -6.82 1.72
N ALA A 289 16.24 -7.98 2.18
CA ALA A 289 15.39 -8.15 3.35
C ALA A 289 15.54 -9.55 3.93
N PHE A 290 15.12 -9.75 5.19
CA PHE A 290 14.90 -11.06 5.76
C PHE A 290 13.45 -11.46 5.51
N LEU A 291 13.21 -12.36 4.56
CA LEU A 291 11.86 -12.82 4.20
C LEU A 291 11.52 -14.10 4.96
N VAL A 292 10.26 -14.17 5.44
CA VAL A 292 9.72 -15.31 6.20
C VAL A 292 8.40 -15.79 5.61
N PRO A 293 7.98 -17.05 5.85
CA PRO A 293 6.64 -17.50 5.47
C PRO A 293 5.55 -16.63 6.15
N PRO A 294 4.45 -16.30 5.45
CA PRO A 294 3.34 -15.57 6.05
C PRO A 294 2.64 -16.40 7.12
N GLY A 295 2.26 -15.76 8.23
CA GLY A 295 1.55 -16.41 9.34
C GLY A 295 2.41 -17.31 10.22
N ASP A 296 3.73 -17.27 10.11
CA ASP A 296 4.66 -18.07 10.92
C ASP A 296 5.36 -17.22 12.00
N PRO A 297 4.89 -17.23 13.26
CA PRO A 297 5.50 -16.48 14.34
C PRO A 297 6.90 -16.98 14.74
N ALA A 298 7.22 -18.25 14.48
CA ALA A 298 8.55 -18.79 14.78
C ALA A 298 9.59 -18.25 13.78
N ALA A 299 9.25 -18.19 12.50
CA ALA A 299 10.11 -17.61 11.47
C ALA A 299 10.29 -16.08 11.68
N VAL A 300 9.23 -15.34 12.06
CA VAL A 300 9.32 -13.92 12.41
C VAL A 300 10.25 -13.73 13.63
N ALA A 301 10.08 -14.54 14.68
CA ALA A 301 10.93 -14.54 15.86
C ALA A 301 12.41 -14.77 15.53
N HIS A 302 12.70 -15.80 14.72
CA HIS A 302 14.06 -16.08 14.26
C HIS A 302 14.67 -14.88 13.50
N GLY A 303 13.94 -14.30 12.56
CA GLY A 303 14.40 -13.12 11.81
C GLY A 303 14.65 -11.90 12.69
N LEU A 304 13.77 -11.63 13.67
CA LEU A 304 13.95 -10.54 14.64
C LEU A 304 15.23 -10.74 15.47
N VAL A 305 15.47 -11.95 15.98
CA VAL A 305 16.71 -12.27 16.72
C VAL A 305 17.94 -12.03 15.84
N LYS A 306 17.92 -12.56 14.61
CA LYS A 306 19.06 -12.41 13.66
C LYS A 306 19.36 -10.94 13.39
N LEU A 307 18.36 -10.14 13.06
CA LEU A 307 18.55 -8.70 12.75
C LEU A 307 18.92 -7.88 13.99
N THR A 308 18.48 -8.29 15.18
CA THR A 308 18.81 -7.61 16.45
C THR A 308 20.25 -7.84 16.86
N LEU A 309 20.75 -9.09 16.73
CA LEU A 309 22.06 -9.48 17.19
C LEU A 309 23.16 -9.19 16.16
N ASP A 310 22.87 -9.31 14.87
CA ASP A 310 23.81 -9.07 13.76
C ASP A 310 23.49 -7.74 13.07
N GLN A 311 23.88 -6.65 13.71
CA GLN A 311 23.59 -5.30 13.21
C GLN A 311 24.32 -4.96 11.91
N GLU A 312 25.49 -5.55 11.64
CA GLU A 312 26.21 -5.33 10.38
C GLU A 312 25.46 -5.96 9.22
N TYR A 313 25.04 -7.21 9.36
CA TYR A 313 24.17 -7.89 8.41
C TYR A 313 22.87 -7.12 8.20
N ALA A 314 22.20 -6.71 9.27
CA ALA A 314 20.96 -5.94 9.19
C ALA A 314 21.16 -4.64 8.38
N ARG A 315 22.18 -3.85 8.68
CA ARG A 315 22.48 -2.62 7.93
C ARG A 315 22.85 -2.89 6.47
N SER A 316 23.51 -4.00 6.17
CA SER A 316 23.84 -4.38 4.79
C SER A 316 22.58 -4.64 3.97
N LEU A 317 21.59 -5.35 4.53
CA LEU A 317 20.28 -5.57 3.90
C LEU A 317 19.57 -4.24 3.62
N GLY A 318 19.55 -3.33 4.60
CA GLY A 318 18.92 -2.00 4.44
C GLY A 318 19.54 -1.18 3.31
N ARG A 319 20.89 -1.11 3.25
CA ARG A 319 21.60 -0.43 2.14
C ARG A 319 21.29 -1.03 0.78
N ASN A 320 21.30 -2.35 0.67
CA ASN A 320 20.99 -3.04 -0.57
C ASN A 320 19.54 -2.82 -1.01
N ALA A 321 18.59 -2.83 -0.06
CA ALA A 321 17.19 -2.51 -0.32
C ALA A 321 17.05 -1.09 -0.85
N GLN A 322 17.70 -0.10 -0.22
CA GLN A 322 17.68 1.29 -0.65
C GLN A 322 18.13 1.45 -2.10
N LEU A 323 19.29 0.89 -2.46
CA LEU A 323 19.81 0.95 -3.82
C LEU A 323 18.84 0.35 -4.84
N ARG A 324 18.23 -0.80 -4.51
CA ARG A 324 17.25 -1.44 -5.38
C ARG A 324 16.01 -0.56 -5.61
N ILE A 325 15.47 0.04 -4.53
CA ILE A 325 14.26 0.87 -4.64
C ILE A 325 14.55 2.15 -5.43
N GLN A 326 15.68 2.80 -5.20
CA GLN A 326 16.10 3.98 -5.96
C GLN A 326 16.22 3.70 -7.48
N GLN A 327 16.70 2.52 -7.85
CA GLN A 327 16.88 2.14 -9.25
C GLN A 327 15.57 1.73 -9.94
N LYS A 328 14.67 1.02 -9.25
CA LYS A 328 13.56 0.33 -9.90
C LYS A 328 12.16 0.82 -9.51
N PHE A 329 12.01 1.47 -8.36
CA PHE A 329 10.69 1.80 -7.79
C PHE A 329 10.60 3.29 -7.45
N ASN A 330 11.12 4.16 -8.32
CA ASN A 330 11.08 5.60 -8.20
C ASN A 330 9.84 6.20 -8.88
N LEU A 331 9.42 7.39 -8.43
CA LEU A 331 8.21 8.05 -8.92
C LEU A 331 8.24 8.36 -10.41
N GLU A 332 9.40 8.73 -10.97
CA GLU A 332 9.54 9.07 -12.38
C GLU A 332 9.17 7.87 -13.26
N SER A 333 9.71 6.68 -12.93
CA SER A 333 9.41 5.45 -13.64
C SER A 333 7.92 5.08 -13.56
N GLN A 334 7.29 5.23 -12.38
CA GLN A 334 5.87 4.95 -12.20
C GLN A 334 5.01 5.94 -13.02
N VAL A 335 5.30 7.23 -12.95
CA VAL A 335 4.55 8.27 -13.69
C VAL A 335 4.63 8.03 -15.20
N ASN A 336 5.82 7.76 -15.73
CA ASN A 336 6.01 7.49 -17.14
C ASN A 336 5.26 6.23 -17.60
N ALA A 337 5.32 5.15 -16.84
CA ALA A 337 4.60 3.91 -17.14
C ALA A 337 3.08 4.10 -17.08
N THR A 338 2.59 4.84 -16.08
CA THR A 338 1.15 5.15 -15.94
C THR A 338 0.67 6.02 -17.12
N TRP A 339 1.47 6.99 -17.54
CA TRP A 339 1.13 7.81 -18.69
C TRP A 339 1.04 6.99 -19.99
N GLN A 340 2.00 6.09 -20.23
CA GLN A 340 1.95 5.18 -21.37
C GLN A 340 0.72 4.24 -21.31
N ALA A 341 0.36 3.77 -20.14
CA ALA A 341 -0.84 2.94 -19.93
C ALA A 341 -2.12 3.72 -20.29
N TYR A 342 -2.23 5.00 -19.92
CA TYR A 342 -3.37 5.84 -20.30
C TYR A 342 -3.43 6.07 -21.82
N GLN A 343 -2.31 6.30 -22.48
CA GLN A 343 -2.26 6.41 -23.94
C GLN A 343 -2.70 5.12 -24.61
N LYS A 344 -2.20 3.97 -24.14
CA LYS A 344 -2.62 2.64 -24.63
C LYS A 344 -4.12 2.41 -24.47
N ALA A 345 -4.68 2.73 -23.29
CA ALA A 345 -6.10 2.59 -23.03
C ALA A 345 -6.95 3.45 -23.99
N LEU A 346 -6.55 4.68 -24.21
CA LEU A 346 -7.22 5.59 -25.15
C LEU A 346 -7.18 5.06 -26.58
N ASP A 347 -6.04 4.57 -27.04
CA ASP A 347 -5.90 3.99 -28.39
C ASP A 347 -6.76 2.74 -28.57
N GLN A 348 -6.83 1.88 -27.55
CA GLN A 348 -7.71 0.69 -27.57
C GLN A 348 -9.18 1.09 -27.61
N HIS A 349 -9.57 2.10 -26.85
CA HIS A 349 -10.93 2.64 -26.81
C HIS A 349 -11.36 3.16 -28.18
N LEU A 350 -10.55 4.01 -28.80
CA LEU A 350 -10.83 4.61 -30.14
C LEU A 350 -10.89 3.57 -31.27
N ARG A 351 -10.21 2.42 -31.12
CA ARG A 351 -10.30 1.32 -32.11
C ARG A 351 -11.60 0.51 -31.99
N ARG A 352 -12.25 0.50 -30.82
CA ARG A 352 -13.54 -0.19 -30.63
C ARG A 352 -14.73 0.62 -31.09
N GLU A 353 -14.59 1.94 -31.15
CA GLU A 353 -15.66 2.83 -31.62
C GLU A 353 -15.69 2.95 -33.17
N LYS A 354 -14.66 2.45 -33.85
CA LYS A 354 -14.59 2.33 -35.32
C LYS A 354 -15.11 0.97 -35.79
#